data_991742b17dd7a1009436be6796379a04
#
_entry.id   991742b17dd7a1009436be6796379a04
#
_cell.length_a   1.000
_cell.length_b   1.000
_cell.length_c   1.000
_cell.angle_alpha   90.00
_cell.angle_beta   90.00
_cell.angle_gamma   90.00
#
_symmetry.space_group_name_H-M   'P 1'
#
loop_
_entity.id
_entity.type
_entity.pdbx_description
1 polymer ?
#
loop_
_entity_poly.entity_id
_entity_poly.type
_entity_poly.pdbx_seq_one_letter_code
_entity_poly.pdbx_strand_id
1 'polypeptide(L)'
;MKAVFRVKAYVCGVLMLCTALGSAGLTLGRTQGAVFIGKPLDFRVQVQFDPAEDVQAACMEAEVFYGDTVLESSRVSVALEPAAVASAQGSMVRVTSPVLVNEPVVTVNFRVGCQQKLSKRYTIFPEVATNVVEPADVRVPHRNAASPSTLPVV
;
A
#
# COMPACT_ATOMS: atom_id res chain seq x y z
N MET A 1 -49.28 -32.38 19.33
CA MET A 1 -48.30 -32.51 18.23
C MET A 1 -47.92 -31.19 17.56
N LYS A 2 -48.78 -30.18 17.43
CA LYS A 2 -48.45 -28.89 16.79
C LYS A 2 -47.47 -27.99 17.58
N ALA A 3 -47.43 -28.07 18.92
CA ALA A 3 -46.56 -27.25 19.75
C ALA A 3 -45.10 -27.69 19.67
N VAL A 4 -44.82 -29.00 19.61
CA VAL A 4 -43.47 -29.56 19.52
C VAL A 4 -42.79 -29.21 18.19
N PHE A 5 -43.59 -29.12 17.12
CA PHE A 5 -43.08 -28.75 15.80
C PHE A 5 -42.64 -27.26 15.72
N ARG A 6 -43.41 -26.40 16.40
CA ARG A 6 -43.08 -24.95 16.47
C ARG A 6 -41.81 -24.70 17.29
N VAL A 7 -41.62 -25.38 18.41
CA VAL A 7 -40.41 -25.25 19.23
C VAL A 7 -39.19 -25.73 18.47
N LYS A 8 -39.26 -26.84 17.72
CA LYS A 8 -38.15 -27.31 16.87
C LYS A 8 -37.79 -26.31 15.77
N ALA A 9 -38.77 -25.65 15.16
CA ALA A 9 -38.54 -24.63 14.13
C ALA A 9 -37.85 -23.37 14.72
N TYR A 10 -38.24 -22.93 15.91
CA TYR A 10 -37.55 -21.80 16.60
C TYR A 10 -36.14 -22.14 17.04
N VAL A 11 -35.88 -23.34 17.55
CA VAL A 11 -34.54 -23.78 17.94
C VAL A 11 -33.62 -23.89 16.74
N CYS A 12 -34.10 -24.42 15.60
CA CYS A 12 -33.32 -24.45 14.36
C CYS A 12 -33.01 -23.03 13.80
N GLY A 13 -34.01 -22.14 13.88
CA GLY A 13 -33.83 -20.73 13.44
C GLY A 13 -32.83 -19.97 14.30
N VAL A 14 -32.83 -20.15 15.60
CA VAL A 14 -31.86 -19.54 16.52
C VAL A 14 -30.47 -20.13 16.35
N LEU A 15 -30.35 -21.44 16.09
CA LEU A 15 -29.06 -22.09 15.81
C LEU A 15 -28.43 -21.62 14.50
N MET A 16 -29.23 -21.34 13.47
CA MET A 16 -28.73 -20.79 12.20
C MET A 16 -28.29 -19.31 12.29
N LEU A 17 -28.87 -18.55 13.23
CA LEU A 17 -28.52 -17.14 13.42
C LEU A 17 -27.18 -16.96 14.15
N CYS A 18 -26.72 -17.95 14.91
CA CYS A 18 -25.43 -17.88 15.65
C CYS A 18 -24.18 -18.13 14.79
N THR A 19 -24.30 -18.55 13.53
CA THR A 19 -23.13 -18.84 12.68
C THR A 19 -22.60 -17.65 11.89
N ALA A 20 -23.20 -16.47 12.00
CA ALA A 20 -22.79 -15.25 11.32
C ALA A 20 -21.78 -14.38 12.14
N LEU A 21 -21.07 -14.98 13.11
CA LEU A 21 -19.91 -14.33 13.73
C LEU A 21 -18.82 -14.25 12.67
N GLY A 22 -18.70 -13.04 12.09
CA GLY A 22 -17.73 -12.75 11.04
C GLY A 22 -16.32 -13.19 11.47
N SER A 23 -15.73 -14.09 10.71
CA SER A 23 -14.32 -14.42 10.84
C SER A 23 -13.51 -13.20 10.42
N ALA A 24 -13.12 -12.37 11.37
CA ALA A 24 -12.07 -11.40 11.16
C ALA A 24 -10.78 -12.18 10.96
N GLY A 25 -10.13 -12.02 9.83
CA GLY A 25 -8.91 -12.72 9.47
C GLY A 25 -7.81 -11.73 9.09
N LEU A 26 -6.55 -12.16 9.26
CA LEU A 26 -5.40 -11.45 8.76
C LEU A 26 -5.50 -11.27 7.24
N THR A 27 -5.41 -10.03 6.74
CA THR A 27 -5.44 -9.76 5.30
C THR A 27 -4.32 -8.82 4.87
N LEU A 28 -3.75 -9.09 3.69
CA LEU A 28 -2.73 -8.28 3.04
C LEU A 28 -3.37 -7.42 1.95
N GLY A 29 -3.37 -6.10 2.19
CA GLY A 29 -4.03 -5.11 1.35
C GLY A 29 -3.16 -4.59 0.20
N ARG A 30 -3.37 -3.31 -0.10
CA ARG A 30 -2.71 -2.59 -1.18
C ARG A 30 -1.33 -2.10 -0.77
N THR A 31 -0.52 -1.83 -1.77
CA THR A 31 0.79 -1.19 -1.62
C THR A 31 0.65 0.32 -1.73
N GLN A 32 1.53 1.04 -1.06
CA GLN A 32 1.63 2.50 -1.14
C GLN A 32 3.08 2.92 -1.31
N GLY A 33 3.28 4.06 -1.97
CA GLY A 33 4.60 4.59 -2.30
C GLY A 33 5.05 4.20 -3.70
N ALA A 34 5.95 5.00 -4.27
CA ALA A 34 6.61 4.73 -5.53
C ALA A 34 8.03 4.25 -5.27
N VAL A 35 8.47 3.25 -5.99
CA VAL A 35 9.84 2.75 -5.99
C VAL A 35 10.56 3.34 -7.20
N PHE A 36 11.76 3.86 -7.01
CA PHE A 36 12.52 4.53 -8.08
C PHE A 36 13.84 3.83 -8.37
N ILE A 37 14.19 3.74 -9.65
CA ILE A 37 15.51 3.30 -10.10
C ILE A 37 16.58 4.25 -9.53
N GLY A 38 17.68 3.69 -9.03
CA GLY A 38 18.79 4.43 -8.46
C GLY A 38 18.53 4.98 -7.04
N LYS A 39 17.41 4.62 -6.41
CA LYS A 39 17.09 4.98 -5.03
C LYS A 39 17.05 3.73 -4.14
N PRO A 40 17.25 3.88 -2.82
CA PRO A 40 16.97 2.82 -1.85
C PRO A 40 15.51 2.37 -1.93
N LEU A 41 15.28 1.08 -1.66
CA LEU A 41 13.91 0.56 -1.60
C LEU A 41 13.18 1.14 -0.39
N ASP A 42 12.00 1.70 -0.65
CA ASP A 42 11.03 2.11 0.37
C ASP A 42 9.63 1.72 -0.11
N PHE A 43 9.10 0.68 0.48
CA PHE A 43 7.86 0.04 0.07
C PHE A 43 6.93 -0.14 1.26
N ARG A 44 5.67 0.20 1.10
CA ARG A 44 4.66 0.11 2.16
C ARG A 44 3.55 -0.84 1.76
N VAL A 45 3.12 -1.65 2.73
CA VAL A 45 2.02 -2.60 2.60
C VAL A 45 1.00 -2.34 3.68
N GLN A 46 -0.26 -2.29 3.30
CA GLN A 46 -1.36 -2.26 4.23
C GLN A 46 -1.64 -3.67 4.75
N VAL A 47 -1.69 -3.84 6.06
CA VAL A 47 -1.99 -5.11 6.73
C VAL A 47 -3.16 -4.91 7.67
N GLN A 48 -4.19 -5.72 7.54
CA GLN A 48 -5.27 -5.79 8.51
C GLN A 48 -5.03 -7.00 9.40
N PHE A 49 -4.80 -6.75 10.68
CA PHE A 49 -4.66 -7.78 11.69
C PHE A 49 -6.01 -8.16 12.27
N ASP A 50 -6.11 -9.39 12.76
CA ASP A 50 -7.24 -9.79 13.57
C ASP A 50 -7.28 -8.93 14.85
N PRO A 51 -8.45 -8.45 15.31
CA PRO A 51 -8.55 -7.68 16.55
C PRO A 51 -8.05 -8.39 17.79
N ALA A 52 -7.96 -9.72 17.76
CA ALA A 52 -7.42 -10.53 18.85
C ALA A 52 -5.90 -10.75 18.75
N GLU A 53 -5.25 -10.34 17.67
CA GLU A 53 -3.81 -10.50 17.45
C GLU A 53 -3.05 -9.27 17.93
N ASP A 54 -2.00 -9.48 18.72
CA ASP A 54 -1.10 -8.40 19.10
C ASP A 54 -0.24 -7.98 17.90
N VAL A 55 -0.57 -6.84 17.32
CA VAL A 55 0.11 -6.27 16.15
C VAL A 55 1.60 -6.05 16.41
N GLN A 56 2.01 -5.75 17.64
CA GLN A 56 3.41 -5.53 18.02
C GLN A 56 4.21 -6.84 18.06
N ALA A 57 3.54 -7.95 18.37
CA ALA A 57 4.13 -9.28 18.42
C ALA A 57 4.02 -10.05 17.10
N ALA A 58 3.35 -9.47 16.09
CA ALA A 58 3.18 -10.12 14.80
C ALA A 58 4.53 -10.37 14.10
N CYS A 59 4.80 -11.62 13.76
CA CYS A 59 5.98 -12.00 13.00
C CYS A 59 5.85 -11.51 11.56
N MET A 60 6.73 -10.61 11.14
CA MET A 60 6.75 -10.05 9.79
C MET A 60 8.10 -10.30 9.13
N GLU A 61 8.08 -10.83 7.93
CA GLU A 61 9.26 -11.13 7.14
C GLU A 61 9.05 -10.65 5.70
N ALA A 62 10.09 -10.16 5.07
CA ALA A 62 10.09 -9.84 3.65
C ALA A 62 11.33 -10.38 2.97
N GLU A 63 11.15 -11.03 1.83
CA GLU A 63 12.20 -11.45 0.94
C GLU A 63 12.10 -10.60 -0.32
N VAL A 64 13.18 -9.90 -0.67
CA VAL A 64 13.21 -8.92 -1.76
C VAL A 64 14.10 -9.42 -2.87
N PHE A 65 13.63 -9.31 -4.11
CA PHE A 65 14.37 -9.62 -5.32
C PHE A 65 14.47 -8.39 -6.20
N TYR A 66 15.66 -8.14 -6.73
CA TYR A 66 15.88 -7.22 -7.83
C TYR A 66 16.13 -8.06 -9.09
N GLY A 67 15.17 -8.07 -10.02
CA GLY A 67 15.14 -9.06 -11.09
C GLY A 67 15.13 -10.47 -10.52
N ASP A 68 16.15 -11.25 -10.86
CA ASP A 68 16.35 -12.62 -10.38
C ASP A 68 17.28 -12.71 -9.14
N THR A 69 17.82 -11.59 -8.69
CA THR A 69 18.77 -11.55 -7.57
C THR A 69 18.06 -11.32 -6.25
N VAL A 70 18.17 -12.27 -5.31
CA VAL A 70 17.65 -12.11 -3.95
C VAL A 70 18.57 -11.21 -3.13
N LEU A 71 17.99 -10.28 -2.39
CA LEU A 71 18.73 -9.47 -1.41
C LEU A 71 18.95 -10.29 -0.13
N GLU A 72 20.12 -10.11 0.48
CA GLU A 72 20.37 -10.69 1.81
C GLU A 72 19.37 -10.14 2.84
N SER A 73 18.83 -11.02 3.65
CA SER A 73 17.83 -10.67 4.69
C SER A 73 18.34 -9.61 5.68
N SER A 74 19.65 -9.59 5.94
CA SER A 74 20.32 -8.58 6.77
C SER A 74 20.22 -7.15 6.22
N ARG A 75 19.97 -7.02 4.92
CA ARG A 75 19.80 -5.73 4.22
C ARG A 75 18.33 -5.33 4.03
N VAL A 76 17.40 -6.17 4.45
CA VAL A 76 15.97 -5.90 4.37
C VAL A 76 15.44 -5.63 5.77
N SER A 77 14.84 -4.49 5.99
CA SER A 77 14.20 -4.12 7.24
C SER A 77 12.69 -4.06 7.06
N VAL A 78 11.98 -4.70 7.99
CA VAL A 78 10.51 -4.69 8.04
C VAL A 78 10.11 -4.05 9.36
N ALA A 79 9.32 -2.99 9.30
CA ALA A 79 8.88 -2.26 10.46
C ALA A 79 7.40 -1.89 10.36
N LEU A 80 6.70 -1.98 11.47
CA LEU A 80 5.36 -1.42 11.58
C LEU A 80 5.49 0.11 11.66
N GLU A 81 4.81 0.84 10.78
CA GLU A 81 4.74 2.29 10.92
C GLU A 81 3.87 2.63 12.12
N PRO A 82 4.35 3.51 13.03
CA PRO A 82 3.50 4.01 14.10
C PRO A 82 2.28 4.67 13.47
N ALA A 83 1.12 4.12 13.79
CA ALA A 83 -0.13 4.61 13.21
C ALA A 83 -0.32 6.07 13.59
N ALA A 84 -0.05 6.97 12.65
CA ALA A 84 -0.49 8.36 12.75
C ALA A 84 -2.02 8.43 12.83
N VAL A 85 -2.70 7.38 12.39
CA VAL A 85 -4.13 7.10 12.60
C VAL A 85 -4.29 5.59 12.55
N ALA A 86 -4.68 4.93 13.64
CA ALA A 86 -5.32 3.63 13.58
C ALA A 86 -6.64 3.84 12.83
N SER A 87 -6.56 3.92 11.53
CA SER A 87 -7.74 4.00 10.69
C SER A 87 -8.39 2.62 10.69
N ALA A 88 -9.70 2.58 10.57
CA ALA A 88 -10.47 1.35 10.36
C ALA A 88 -9.99 0.51 9.15
N GLN A 89 -8.93 0.95 8.47
CA GLN A 89 -8.34 0.37 7.27
C GLN A 89 -7.09 -0.48 7.50
N GLY A 90 -6.62 -0.64 8.75
CA GLY A 90 -5.45 -1.46 9.07
C GLY A 90 -4.17 -0.68 9.35
N SER A 91 -3.10 -1.42 9.63
CA SER A 91 -1.77 -0.90 9.93
C SER A 91 -0.90 -0.87 8.67
N MET A 92 0.06 0.06 8.61
CA MET A 92 1.03 0.13 7.53
C MET A 92 2.34 -0.54 7.97
N VAL A 93 2.83 -1.45 7.15
CA VAL A 93 4.14 -2.07 7.31
C VAL A 93 5.06 -1.53 6.23
N ARG A 94 6.21 -1.04 6.66
CA ARG A 94 7.25 -0.50 5.79
C ARG A 94 8.35 -1.52 5.60
N VAL A 95 8.68 -1.80 4.35
CA VAL A 95 9.81 -2.64 3.94
C VAL A 95 10.85 -1.75 3.29
N THR A 96 12.06 -1.74 3.82
CA THR A 96 13.15 -0.88 3.33
C THR A 96 14.42 -1.68 3.09
N SER A 97 15.24 -1.22 2.15
CA SER A 97 16.59 -1.71 1.94
C SER A 97 17.50 -0.56 1.52
N PRO A 98 18.73 -0.46 2.07
CA PRO A 98 19.71 0.54 1.64
C PRO A 98 20.29 0.24 0.24
N VAL A 99 20.06 -0.96 -0.29
CA VAL A 99 20.53 -1.34 -1.63
C VAL A 99 19.74 -0.56 -2.67
N LEU A 100 20.45 0.09 -3.58
CA LEU A 100 19.83 0.86 -4.65
C LEU A 100 19.12 -0.07 -5.62
N VAL A 101 17.92 0.31 -6.01
CA VAL A 101 17.15 -0.40 -7.03
C VAL A 101 17.79 -0.17 -8.38
N ASN A 102 18.32 -1.23 -9.00
CA ASN A 102 19.01 -1.20 -10.29
C ASN A 102 18.33 -2.04 -11.37
N GLU A 103 17.22 -2.69 -11.03
CA GLU A 103 16.47 -3.57 -11.92
C GLU A 103 15.09 -3.01 -12.21
N PRO A 104 14.55 -3.24 -13.41
CA PRO A 104 13.23 -2.75 -13.81
C PRO A 104 12.07 -3.48 -13.13
N VAL A 105 12.35 -4.57 -12.44
CA VAL A 105 11.36 -5.37 -11.69
C VAL A 105 11.87 -5.62 -10.29
N VAL A 106 11.07 -5.26 -9.30
CA VAL A 106 11.29 -5.59 -7.90
C VAL A 106 10.18 -6.51 -7.43
N THR A 107 10.53 -7.64 -6.86
CA THR A 107 9.58 -8.58 -6.27
C THR A 107 9.77 -8.62 -4.76
N VAL A 108 8.68 -8.44 -4.01
CA VAL A 108 8.66 -8.54 -2.56
C VAL A 108 7.73 -9.67 -2.16
N ASN A 109 8.27 -10.73 -1.61
CA ASN A 109 7.51 -11.80 -0.96
C ASN A 109 7.33 -11.43 0.51
N PHE A 110 6.19 -10.87 0.84
CA PHE A 110 5.88 -10.46 2.21
C PHE A 110 5.14 -11.57 2.94
N ARG A 111 5.57 -11.87 4.15
CA ARG A 111 4.98 -12.89 5.04
C ARG A 111 4.65 -12.25 6.39
N VAL A 112 3.48 -12.56 6.92
CA VAL A 112 3.02 -12.08 8.21
C VAL A 112 2.28 -13.17 8.97
N GLY A 113 2.38 -13.15 10.29
CA GLY A 113 1.80 -14.13 11.19
C GLY A 113 2.84 -15.10 11.76
N CYS A 114 2.73 -15.41 13.07
CA CYS A 114 3.68 -16.29 13.77
C CYS A 114 3.32 -17.76 13.61
N GLN A 115 2.06 -18.11 13.83
CA GLN A 115 1.57 -19.49 13.76
C GLN A 115 1.01 -19.84 12.38
N GLN A 116 0.12 -19.00 11.87
CA GLN A 116 -0.43 -19.12 10.53
C GLN A 116 0.18 -18.03 9.67
N LYS A 117 1.15 -18.39 8.83
CA LYS A 117 1.83 -17.45 7.95
C LYS A 117 0.98 -17.19 6.71
N LEU A 118 0.49 -15.95 6.57
CA LEU A 118 -0.04 -15.44 5.33
C LEU A 118 1.10 -14.88 4.49
N SER A 119 1.20 -15.31 3.23
CA SER A 119 2.21 -14.77 2.31
C SER A 119 1.57 -14.17 1.08
N LYS A 120 2.14 -13.07 0.61
CA LYS A 120 1.74 -12.40 -0.63
C LYS A 120 2.95 -11.89 -1.38
N ARG A 121 2.96 -12.13 -2.70
CA ARG A 121 3.96 -11.60 -3.61
C ARG A 121 3.47 -10.30 -4.20
N TYR A 122 4.31 -9.28 -4.13
CA TYR A 122 4.13 -7.99 -4.78
C TYR A 122 5.17 -7.83 -5.86
N THR A 123 4.74 -7.56 -7.08
CA THR A 123 5.62 -7.22 -8.20
C THR A 123 5.48 -5.73 -8.46
N ILE A 124 6.60 -5.03 -8.42
CA ILE A 124 6.69 -3.58 -8.52
C ILE A 124 7.54 -3.26 -9.74
N PHE A 125 7.10 -2.30 -10.53
CA PHE A 125 7.86 -1.74 -11.64
C PHE A 125 8.37 -0.37 -11.20
N PRO A 126 9.68 -0.26 -10.85
CA PRO A 126 10.24 1.00 -10.41
C PRO A 126 10.16 2.06 -11.49
N GLU A 127 9.87 3.28 -11.06
CA GLU A 127 9.84 4.45 -11.92
C GLU A 127 11.25 5.02 -12.10
N VAL A 128 11.52 5.57 -13.28
CA VAL A 128 12.72 6.37 -13.49
C VAL A 128 12.46 7.74 -12.85
N ALA A 129 13.32 8.14 -11.90
CA ALA A 129 13.24 9.49 -11.33
C ALA A 129 13.55 10.51 -12.44
N THR A 130 12.54 10.91 -13.19
CA THR A 130 12.66 12.02 -14.13
C THR A 130 12.68 13.27 -13.30
N ASN A 131 13.85 13.92 -13.19
CA ASN A 131 13.89 15.32 -12.79
C ASN A 131 13.16 16.09 -13.90
N VAL A 132 11.87 16.28 -13.73
CA VAL A 132 11.15 17.29 -14.50
C VAL A 132 11.76 18.60 -14.05
N VAL A 133 12.78 19.06 -14.75
CA VAL A 133 13.13 20.47 -14.78
C VAL A 133 11.89 21.12 -15.37
N GLU A 134 11.05 21.64 -14.50
CA GLU A 134 9.95 22.50 -14.88
C GLU A 134 10.53 23.56 -15.82
N PRO A 135 10.08 23.63 -17.09
CA PRO A 135 10.62 24.60 -18.03
C PRO A 135 10.41 25.96 -17.36
N ALA A 136 11.52 26.62 -17.01
CA ALA A 136 11.46 27.97 -16.51
C ALA A 136 10.56 28.75 -17.45
N ASP A 137 9.50 29.32 -16.90
CA ASP A 137 8.49 30.14 -17.56
C ASP A 137 9.19 31.09 -18.55
N VAL A 138 9.22 30.69 -19.82
CA VAL A 138 9.72 31.53 -20.91
C VAL A 138 8.66 32.62 -21.05
N ARG A 139 8.82 33.68 -20.24
CA ARG A 139 8.08 34.92 -20.43
C ARG A 139 8.41 35.45 -21.80
N VAL A 140 7.56 35.09 -22.76
CA VAL A 140 7.55 35.73 -24.07
C VAL A 140 7.24 37.21 -23.82
N PRO A 141 8.18 38.15 -24.10
CA PRO A 141 7.89 39.54 -23.95
C PRO A 141 6.77 39.91 -24.92
N HIS A 142 5.60 40.22 -24.38
CA HIS A 142 4.53 40.79 -25.18
C HIS A 142 5.03 42.11 -25.75
N ARG A 143 5.38 42.10 -27.03
CA ARG A 143 5.64 43.33 -27.80
C ARG A 143 4.34 44.11 -27.84
N ASN A 144 4.24 45.17 -27.05
CA ASN A 144 3.16 46.12 -27.11
C ASN A 144 3.00 46.61 -28.52
N ALA A 145 1.92 46.18 -29.16
CA ALA A 145 1.51 46.75 -30.45
C ALA A 145 1.11 48.22 -30.19
N ALA A 146 1.89 49.12 -30.75
CA ALA A 146 1.61 50.55 -30.71
C ALA A 146 0.25 50.80 -31.39
N SER A 147 -0.64 51.46 -30.66
CA SER A 147 -1.90 51.99 -31.21
C SER A 147 -1.64 52.97 -32.37
N PRO A 148 -2.38 52.88 -33.48
CA PRO A 148 -2.26 53.88 -34.55
C PRO A 148 -2.84 55.23 -34.07
N SER A 149 -1.98 56.26 -34.11
CA SER A 149 -2.38 57.65 -33.90
C SER A 149 -3.37 58.09 -35.01
N THR A 150 -4.54 58.46 -34.58
CA THR A 150 -5.51 59.16 -35.45
C THR A 150 -5.04 60.58 -35.70
N LEU A 151 -4.78 60.90 -36.97
CA LEU A 151 -4.52 62.27 -37.43
C LEU A 151 -5.83 63.08 -37.49
N PRO A 152 -5.84 64.37 -37.08
CA PRO A 152 -7.01 65.21 -37.25
C PRO A 152 -7.09 65.70 -38.67
N VAL A 153 -8.27 65.62 -39.27
CA VAL A 153 -8.62 66.25 -40.55
C VAL A 153 -9.04 67.67 -40.28
N VAL A 154 -8.45 68.63 -41.01
CA VAL A 154 -8.88 70.05 -41.16
C VAL A 154 -9.87 70.14 -42.29
#